data_06eb3da47a400f0bcaa1a8f3937779df
#
_entry.id   06eb3da47a400f0bcaa1a8f3937779df
#
_cell.length_a   1.000
_cell.length_b   1.000
_cell.length_c   1.000
_cell.angle_alpha   90.00
_cell.angle_beta   90.00
_cell.angle_gamma   90.00
#
_symmetry.space_group_name_H-M   'P 1'
#
loop_
_entity.id
_entity.type
_entity.pdbx_description
1 polymer ?
#
loop_
_entity_poly.entity_id
_entity_poly.type
_entity_poly.pdbx_seq_one_letter_code
_entity_poly.pdbx_strand_id
1 'polypeptide(L)'
;MIKILEVNNIDTLGNRYNGYDMIEKLSGKEFEIKQAVIEKRSDNPNVIEILKNKPLKVIHDKIMYYEEPKQSIKNVLSITTPALFKMKEYKEADIVHIHMLHNSGLSLYALKKIAKEKRLVVSMHDPWLLTGRCVHYFDCNKWKTGCKNCEHLDTYFPLKEDNCHELWELKKNTFNNLDVDIIYPTEWTGDNIKESPILGNQNHLHRITFGIDIENFSSITREEARKKLGLKDDEVVLFHRAQNEFKGTPYVLEALKELETDKKVVIMTCENKGLLDEVQDKVRVMDLGLLNDKEMITAMNACDIFLMPSIGESFGLMAIEAMVCSKPVVVFDNSALPYTTHAPECGYLVKNRDSHDLSLAIKHLVEDEKDRIKRGKLGRKIVEEEYTNEKYYKELRKMYLEVYNRKREKQEEEILPETNDNTEQFKYYLNDVTIRLFGTTNKYGKSLMYKPKSKRIDRYKYQYGDPVLQEVTLDYFNKLEDIAENNPDISFDNNIKLYIEKTLYLVVHNPKFLLRKLMRK
;
A
#
# COMPACT_ATOMS: atom_id res chain seq x y z
N MET A 1 -1.60 17.52 25.33
CA MET A 1 -2.21 17.04 24.05
C MET A 1 -1.14 16.28 23.30
N ILE A 2 -1.38 15.03 22.97
CA ILE A 2 -0.42 14.13 22.28
C ILE A 2 -0.41 14.52 20.80
N LYS A 3 0.77 14.74 20.24
CA LYS A 3 0.94 15.11 18.83
C LYS A 3 1.25 13.88 18.00
N ILE A 4 0.39 13.60 17.04
CA ILE A 4 0.50 12.45 16.13
C ILE A 4 0.75 12.95 14.72
N LEU A 5 1.78 12.42 14.07
CA LEU A 5 2.06 12.64 12.66
C LEU A 5 1.78 11.36 11.88
N GLU A 6 0.69 11.38 11.12
CA GLU A 6 0.36 10.34 10.14
C GLU A 6 1.22 10.52 8.89
N VAL A 7 1.80 9.46 8.36
CA VAL A 7 2.65 9.52 7.16
C VAL A 7 2.14 8.58 6.11
N ASN A 8 1.90 9.11 4.89
CA ASN A 8 1.44 8.33 3.75
C ASN A 8 1.94 8.95 2.43
N ASN A 9 1.65 8.29 1.29
CA ASN A 9 1.95 8.84 -0.03
C ASN A 9 0.94 9.92 -0.46
N ILE A 10 -0.35 9.74 -0.13
CA ILE A 10 -1.46 10.60 -0.58
C ILE A 10 -2.54 10.67 0.49
N ASP A 11 -3.26 11.80 0.57
CA ASP A 11 -4.27 12.05 1.60
C ASP A 11 -5.67 11.51 1.26
N THR A 12 -6.20 11.76 0.08
CA THR A 12 -7.62 11.53 -0.21
C THR A 12 -7.94 10.20 -0.88
N LEU A 13 -6.97 9.52 -1.47
CA LEU A 13 -7.20 8.22 -2.09
C LEU A 13 -7.11 7.12 -1.02
N GLY A 14 -8.22 6.39 -0.79
CA GLY A 14 -8.29 5.44 0.31
C GLY A 14 -8.27 6.11 1.69
N ASN A 15 -8.83 7.29 1.81
CA ASN A 15 -8.78 8.19 2.97
C ASN A 15 -9.30 7.56 4.28
N ARG A 16 -10.12 6.52 4.22
CA ARG A 16 -10.69 5.86 5.40
C ARG A 16 -9.66 5.15 6.29
N TYR A 17 -8.47 4.80 5.75
CA TYR A 17 -7.51 3.97 6.50
C TYR A 17 -6.06 4.40 6.29
N ASN A 18 -5.86 5.62 5.84
CA ASN A 18 -4.54 6.15 5.52
C ASN A 18 -4.10 7.32 6.43
N GLY A 19 -4.83 7.53 7.53
CA GLY A 19 -4.58 8.60 8.50
C GLY A 19 -5.33 9.90 8.24
N TYR A 20 -5.94 10.08 7.07
CA TYR A 20 -6.63 11.34 6.74
C TYR A 20 -7.90 11.56 7.58
N ASP A 21 -8.73 10.54 7.70
CA ASP A 21 -9.96 10.58 8.49
C ASP A 21 -9.71 10.74 9.99
N MET A 22 -8.55 10.30 10.48
CA MET A 22 -8.16 10.46 11.89
C MET A 22 -8.00 11.93 12.29
N ILE A 23 -7.65 12.81 11.34
CA ILE A 23 -7.55 14.26 11.59
C ILE A 23 -8.90 14.79 12.07
N GLU A 24 -10.01 14.38 11.47
CA GLU A 24 -11.35 14.82 11.84
C GLU A 24 -11.90 14.02 13.04
N LYS A 25 -11.73 12.69 13.03
CA LYS A 25 -12.42 11.79 13.95
C LYS A 25 -11.75 11.69 15.32
N LEU A 26 -10.44 11.89 15.41
CA LEU A 26 -9.68 11.71 16.65
C LEU A 26 -9.05 13.00 17.19
N SER A 27 -8.86 14.04 16.37
CA SER A 27 -8.34 15.31 16.88
C SER A 27 -9.31 15.97 17.87
N GLY A 28 -8.76 16.55 18.94
CA GLY A 28 -9.57 17.23 19.96
C GLY A 28 -8.79 17.45 21.25
N LYS A 29 -9.38 17.15 22.41
CA LYS A 29 -8.77 17.43 23.73
C LYS A 29 -7.51 16.60 23.99
N GLU A 30 -7.42 15.39 23.44
CA GLU A 30 -6.33 14.45 23.73
C GLU A 30 -5.25 14.48 22.65
N PHE A 31 -5.64 14.57 21.39
CA PHE A 31 -4.74 14.44 20.24
C PHE A 31 -4.77 15.70 19.36
N GLU A 32 -3.58 16.08 18.89
CA GLU A 32 -3.37 16.94 17.73
C GLU A 32 -2.83 16.07 16.61
N ILE A 33 -3.65 15.81 15.57
CA ILE A 33 -3.28 14.92 14.47
C ILE A 33 -3.03 15.75 13.22
N LYS A 34 -1.87 15.54 12.61
CA LYS A 34 -1.51 16.08 11.30
C LYS A 34 -1.06 14.95 10.38
N GLN A 35 -1.18 15.15 9.08
CA GLN A 35 -0.73 14.18 8.10
C GLN A 35 0.35 14.77 7.20
N ALA A 36 1.44 14.03 7.02
CA ALA A 36 2.51 14.33 6.08
C ALA A 36 2.40 13.39 4.87
N VAL A 37 2.29 13.96 3.67
CA VAL A 37 2.10 13.21 2.43
C VAL A 37 3.07 13.65 1.34
N ILE A 38 3.31 12.78 0.35
CA ILE A 38 4.07 13.14 -0.85
C ILE A 38 3.19 13.98 -1.79
N GLU A 39 1.93 13.57 -1.96
CA GLU A 39 0.95 14.24 -2.82
C GLU A 39 -0.28 14.66 -2.00
N LYS A 40 -0.45 15.96 -1.83
CA LYS A 40 -1.64 16.53 -1.19
C LYS A 40 -2.68 16.89 -2.25
N ARG A 41 -3.90 16.39 -2.08
CA ARG A 41 -5.06 16.67 -2.95
C ARG A 41 -6.17 17.44 -2.25
N SER A 42 -6.23 17.37 -0.92
CA SER A 42 -7.24 18.10 -0.14
C SER A 42 -6.81 19.53 0.20
N ASP A 43 -7.78 20.37 0.52
CA ASP A 43 -7.55 21.72 1.08
C ASP A 43 -7.38 21.70 2.62
N ASN A 44 -7.33 20.51 3.24
CA ASN A 44 -7.22 20.40 4.69
C ASN A 44 -5.89 21.00 5.19
N PRO A 45 -5.90 22.01 6.09
CA PRO A 45 -4.69 22.66 6.58
C PRO A 45 -3.81 21.76 7.46
N ASN A 46 -4.36 20.67 8.02
CA ASN A 46 -3.63 19.69 8.81
C ASN A 46 -2.92 18.63 7.97
N VAL A 47 -3.07 18.69 6.64
CA VAL A 47 -2.31 17.88 5.69
C VAL A 47 -1.17 18.70 5.12
N ILE A 48 0.05 18.21 5.20
CA ILE A 48 1.28 18.89 4.81
C ILE A 48 2.04 18.06 3.77
N GLU A 49 2.44 18.68 2.68
CA GLU A 49 3.33 18.03 1.72
C GLU A 49 4.77 17.95 2.25
N ILE A 50 5.36 16.77 2.18
CA ILE A 50 6.76 16.53 2.56
C ILE A 50 7.69 17.19 1.55
N LEU A 51 7.40 17.04 0.25
CA LEU A 51 8.17 17.63 -0.85
C LEU A 51 7.40 18.82 -1.42
N LYS A 52 7.68 20.01 -0.91
CA LYS A 52 6.88 21.22 -1.21
C LYS A 52 7.07 21.75 -2.64
N ASN A 53 8.22 21.54 -3.24
CA ASN A 53 8.48 22.07 -4.56
C ASN A 53 8.46 21.00 -5.66
N LYS A 54 8.01 21.41 -6.85
CA LYS A 54 7.87 20.54 -8.02
C LYS A 54 9.15 19.82 -8.41
N PRO A 55 10.33 20.45 -8.43
CA PRO A 55 11.59 19.79 -8.73
C PRO A 55 11.91 18.59 -7.83
N LEU A 56 11.69 18.72 -6.51
CA LEU A 56 11.91 17.59 -5.58
C LEU A 56 10.94 16.44 -5.83
N LYS A 57 9.69 16.73 -6.20
CA LYS A 57 8.72 15.69 -6.58
C LYS A 57 9.20 14.93 -7.82
N VAL A 58 9.67 15.63 -8.86
CA VAL A 58 10.22 15.00 -10.06
C VAL A 58 11.45 14.13 -9.74
N ILE A 59 12.32 14.59 -8.85
CA ILE A 59 13.48 13.79 -8.40
C ILE A 59 13.01 12.55 -7.64
N HIS A 60 12.04 12.69 -6.75
CA HIS A 60 11.42 11.57 -6.03
C HIS A 60 10.88 10.52 -7.01
N ASP A 61 10.04 10.91 -7.96
CA ASP A 61 9.44 10.01 -8.95
C ASP A 61 10.50 9.26 -9.77
N LYS A 62 11.60 9.94 -10.10
CA LYS A 62 12.73 9.31 -10.80
C LYS A 62 13.47 8.30 -9.93
N ILE A 63 13.65 8.58 -8.64
CA ILE A 63 14.25 7.61 -7.70
C ILE A 63 13.34 6.39 -7.58
N MET A 64 12.04 6.58 -7.39
CA MET A 64 11.07 5.49 -7.31
C MET A 64 11.03 4.65 -8.59
N TYR A 65 11.00 5.30 -9.76
CA TYR A 65 11.08 4.62 -11.05
C TYR A 65 12.38 3.85 -11.24
N TYR A 66 13.50 4.36 -10.69
CA TYR A 66 14.77 3.67 -10.76
C TYR A 66 14.83 2.46 -9.82
N GLU A 67 14.40 2.61 -8.58
CA GLU A 67 14.45 1.52 -7.60
C GLU A 67 13.62 0.31 -8.04
N GLU A 68 12.32 0.47 -8.19
CA GLU A 68 11.41 -0.65 -8.39
C GLU A 68 11.56 -1.30 -9.78
N PRO A 69 11.36 -0.60 -10.91
CA PRO A 69 11.44 -1.22 -12.23
C PRO A 69 12.85 -1.55 -12.71
N LYS A 70 13.88 -0.83 -12.24
CA LYS A 70 15.25 -0.99 -12.76
C LYS A 70 16.16 -1.79 -11.84
N GLN A 71 16.02 -1.64 -10.52
CA GLN A 71 16.86 -2.30 -9.53
C GLN A 71 16.14 -3.42 -8.79
N SER A 72 14.82 -3.54 -8.97
CA SER A 72 13.99 -4.55 -8.30
C SER A 72 14.09 -4.49 -6.78
N ILE A 73 14.14 -3.28 -6.24
CA ILE A 73 14.16 -2.97 -4.80
C ILE A 73 13.16 -1.85 -4.53
N LYS A 74 12.85 -1.62 -3.25
CA LYS A 74 11.91 -0.58 -2.84
C LYS A 74 12.24 -0.05 -1.45
N ASN A 75 12.03 1.26 -1.24
CA ASN A 75 12.21 1.92 0.06
C ASN A 75 13.65 1.84 0.61
N VAL A 76 14.63 1.92 -0.27
CA VAL A 76 16.05 1.98 0.09
C VAL A 76 16.56 3.42 -0.04
N LEU A 77 16.45 3.99 -1.24
CA LEU A 77 16.77 5.40 -1.46
C LEU A 77 15.53 6.27 -1.24
N SER A 78 15.72 7.42 -0.64
CA SER A 78 14.62 8.35 -0.40
C SER A 78 15.12 9.76 -0.14
N ILE A 79 14.58 10.72 -0.88
CA ILE A 79 14.70 12.15 -0.52
C ILE A 79 13.56 12.59 0.38
N THR A 80 12.49 11.83 0.45
CA THR A 80 11.33 12.07 1.34
C THR A 80 11.73 11.93 2.81
N THR A 81 12.59 10.97 3.13
CA THR A 81 13.06 10.74 4.50
C THR A 81 13.77 11.95 5.13
N PRO A 82 14.84 12.50 4.55
CA PRO A 82 15.50 13.68 5.12
C PRO A 82 14.59 14.92 5.08
N ALA A 83 13.70 15.05 4.10
CA ALA A 83 12.70 16.11 4.06
C ALA A 83 11.74 16.00 5.25
N LEU A 84 11.22 14.81 5.55
CA LEU A 84 10.38 14.54 6.72
C LEU A 84 11.09 14.97 8.02
N PHE A 85 12.37 14.61 8.20
CA PHE A 85 13.13 14.94 9.41
C PHE A 85 13.33 16.44 9.61
N LYS A 86 13.33 17.24 8.54
CA LYS A 86 13.40 18.71 8.61
C LYS A 86 12.08 19.35 9.01
N MET A 87 10.94 18.68 8.79
CA MET A 87 9.60 19.24 9.05
C MET A 87 9.42 19.59 10.53
N LYS A 88 8.75 20.73 10.78
CA LYS A 88 8.34 21.14 12.13
C LYS A 88 7.43 20.08 12.76
N GLU A 89 6.49 19.57 11.98
CA GLU A 89 5.50 18.59 12.42
C GLU A 89 6.15 17.29 12.89
N TYR A 90 7.19 16.82 12.19
CA TYR A 90 7.98 15.66 12.65
C TYR A 90 8.72 15.95 13.96
N LYS A 91 9.36 17.11 14.06
CA LYS A 91 10.12 17.47 15.26
C LYS A 91 9.25 17.56 16.50
N GLU A 92 8.02 18.06 16.35
CA GLU A 92 7.06 18.25 17.43
C GLU A 92 6.22 17.00 17.74
N ALA A 93 6.17 16.00 16.85
CA ALA A 93 5.38 14.79 17.04
C ALA A 93 5.89 13.96 18.23
N ASP A 94 4.97 13.40 18.99
CA ASP A 94 5.21 12.37 20.01
C ASP A 94 5.17 10.98 19.39
N ILE A 95 4.22 10.78 18.43
CA ILE A 95 3.98 9.53 17.71
C ILE A 95 4.12 9.80 16.22
N VAL A 96 4.83 8.95 15.50
CA VAL A 96 4.85 8.90 14.04
C VAL A 96 4.19 7.60 13.61
N HIS A 97 3.07 7.71 12.89
CA HIS A 97 2.30 6.57 12.38
C HIS A 97 2.43 6.49 10.87
N ILE A 98 2.99 5.40 10.37
CA ILE A 98 3.25 5.19 8.94
C ILE A 98 2.23 4.22 8.38
N HIS A 99 1.50 4.66 7.34
CA HIS A 99 0.60 3.84 6.56
C HIS A 99 1.28 3.39 5.27
N MET A 100 0.96 2.16 4.81
CA MET A 100 1.46 1.63 3.54
C MET A 100 2.95 1.94 3.32
N LEU A 101 3.79 1.48 4.24
CA LEU A 101 5.23 1.81 4.27
C LEU A 101 5.90 1.71 2.89
N HIS A 102 5.53 0.70 2.09
CA HIS A 102 6.07 0.51 0.74
C HIS A 102 5.73 1.65 -0.25
N ASN A 103 4.71 2.43 0.01
CA ASN A 103 4.30 3.59 -0.81
C ASN A 103 4.62 4.93 -0.13
N SER A 104 5.02 4.93 1.13
CA SER A 104 5.28 6.16 1.91
C SER A 104 6.45 7.00 1.38
N GLY A 105 7.27 6.45 0.48
CA GLY A 105 8.49 7.09 0.00
C GLY A 105 9.60 7.16 1.05
N LEU A 106 9.41 6.60 2.23
CA LEU A 106 10.42 6.57 3.28
C LEU A 106 11.41 5.42 3.06
N SER A 107 12.65 5.65 3.45
CA SER A 107 13.65 4.59 3.50
C SER A 107 13.43 3.66 4.68
N LEU A 108 13.59 2.35 4.47
CA LEU A 108 13.58 1.36 5.55
C LEU A 108 14.63 1.67 6.63
N TYR A 109 15.77 2.21 6.23
CA TYR A 109 16.82 2.62 7.18
C TYR A 109 16.38 3.73 8.13
N ALA A 110 15.39 4.56 7.75
CA ALA A 110 14.89 5.64 8.58
C ALA A 110 14.13 5.15 9.82
N LEU A 111 13.56 3.93 9.79
CA LEU A 111 12.69 3.43 10.86
C LEU A 111 13.43 3.35 12.21
N LYS A 112 14.69 2.91 12.22
CA LYS A 112 15.49 2.85 13.45
C LYS A 112 15.68 4.25 14.06
N LYS A 113 15.93 5.28 13.23
CA LYS A 113 16.04 6.66 13.72
C LYS A 113 14.70 7.18 14.23
N ILE A 114 13.61 6.93 13.50
CA ILE A 114 12.27 7.35 13.93
C ILE A 114 11.94 6.71 15.28
N ALA A 115 12.14 5.40 15.43
CA ALA A 115 11.89 4.68 16.69
C ALA A 115 12.75 5.19 17.86
N LYS A 116 14.00 5.60 17.60
CA LYS A 116 14.87 6.22 18.62
C LYS A 116 14.35 7.58 19.09
N GLU A 117 13.81 8.39 18.18
CA GLU A 117 13.38 9.77 18.46
C GLU A 117 11.91 9.87 18.88
N LYS A 118 11.04 9.05 18.30
CA LYS A 118 9.58 9.10 18.39
C LYS A 118 9.00 7.73 18.78
N ARG A 119 7.73 7.69 19.17
CA ARG A 119 6.97 6.44 19.17
C ARG A 119 6.64 6.11 17.71
N LEU A 120 7.03 4.93 17.26
CA LEU A 120 6.81 4.49 15.89
C LEU A 120 5.64 3.51 15.85
N VAL A 121 4.64 3.84 15.03
CA VAL A 121 3.51 2.96 14.70
C VAL A 121 3.54 2.68 13.20
N VAL A 122 3.28 1.44 12.80
CA VAL A 122 3.20 1.04 11.39
C VAL A 122 1.92 0.24 11.16
N SER A 123 1.05 0.72 10.27
CA SER A 123 -0.13 -0.02 9.82
C SER A 123 0.20 -0.93 8.65
N MET A 124 -0.11 -2.22 8.81
CA MET A 124 -0.03 -3.22 7.75
C MET A 124 -1.37 -3.28 7.00
N HIS A 125 -1.40 -2.77 5.78
CA HIS A 125 -2.56 -2.88 4.89
C HIS A 125 -2.47 -4.09 3.95
N ASP A 126 -1.27 -4.62 3.80
CA ASP A 126 -0.95 -5.79 2.97
C ASP A 126 0.28 -6.54 3.50
N PRO A 127 0.59 -7.74 2.98
CA PRO A 127 1.71 -8.58 3.41
C PRO A 127 3.11 -8.08 3.04
N TRP A 128 3.27 -6.88 2.47
CA TRP A 128 4.58 -6.43 1.99
C TRP A 128 5.69 -6.47 3.05
N LEU A 129 5.35 -6.19 4.31
CA LEU A 129 6.32 -6.26 5.41
C LEU A 129 6.82 -7.69 5.69
N LEU A 130 6.06 -8.71 5.32
CA LEU A 130 6.39 -10.12 5.56
C LEU A 130 7.24 -10.73 4.43
N THR A 131 7.21 -10.13 3.23
CA THR A 131 7.74 -10.68 1.99
C THR A 131 8.99 -9.95 1.53
N GLY A 132 9.67 -10.47 0.52
CA GLY A 132 10.72 -9.73 -0.17
C GLY A 132 10.17 -8.53 -0.94
N ARG A 133 9.07 -8.71 -1.69
CA ARG A 133 8.49 -7.66 -2.54
C ARG A 133 6.97 -7.66 -2.63
N CYS A 134 6.33 -8.80 -2.38
CA CYS A 134 4.94 -9.01 -2.72
C CYS A 134 3.99 -8.27 -1.75
N VAL A 135 3.01 -7.57 -2.29
CA VAL A 135 1.84 -7.06 -1.54
C VAL A 135 0.81 -8.17 -1.31
N HIS A 136 0.80 -9.21 -2.16
CA HIS A 136 0.11 -10.47 -1.96
C HIS A 136 1.04 -11.60 -2.41
N TYR A 137 1.22 -12.61 -1.60
CA TYR A 137 2.13 -13.74 -1.87
C TYR A 137 1.40 -14.98 -2.41
N PHE A 138 0.04 -14.94 -2.47
CA PHE A 138 -0.82 -16.04 -2.93
C PHE A 138 -0.47 -17.40 -2.29
N ASP A 139 -0.03 -18.35 -3.10
CA ASP A 139 0.34 -19.70 -2.66
C ASP A 139 1.85 -19.81 -2.35
N CYS A 140 2.61 -18.72 -2.51
CA CYS A 140 4.04 -18.72 -2.28
C CYS A 140 4.36 -18.72 -0.78
N ASN A 141 5.14 -19.72 -0.32
CA ASN A 141 5.60 -19.81 1.07
C ASN A 141 7.05 -19.37 1.27
N LYS A 142 7.74 -18.90 0.23
CA LYS A 142 9.17 -18.52 0.29
C LYS A 142 9.44 -17.35 1.24
N TRP A 143 8.43 -16.54 1.53
CA TRP A 143 8.54 -15.45 2.52
C TRP A 143 8.85 -15.95 3.94
N LYS A 144 8.49 -17.18 4.28
CA LYS A 144 8.82 -17.83 5.56
C LYS A 144 10.30 -18.23 5.66
N THR A 145 10.99 -18.33 4.52
CA THR A 145 12.37 -18.87 4.43
C THR A 145 13.35 -17.94 3.72
N GLY A 146 12.95 -16.68 3.44
CA GLY A 146 13.86 -15.65 2.93
C GLY A 146 13.67 -15.24 1.48
N CYS A 147 12.58 -15.59 0.81
CA CYS A 147 12.25 -15.15 -0.57
C CYS A 147 13.37 -15.40 -1.60
N LYS A 148 14.09 -16.52 -1.49
CA LYS A 148 15.16 -16.87 -2.44
C LYS A 148 14.60 -17.46 -3.72
N ASN A 149 15.23 -17.15 -4.86
CA ASN A 149 14.88 -17.67 -6.20
C ASN A 149 13.38 -17.47 -6.49
N CYS A 150 12.97 -16.21 -6.63
CA CYS A 150 11.58 -15.85 -6.87
C CYS A 150 11.11 -16.38 -8.23
N GLU A 151 10.00 -17.12 -8.24
CA GLU A 151 9.38 -17.69 -9.46
C GLU A 151 8.34 -16.74 -10.10
N HIS A 152 8.04 -15.62 -9.42
CA HIS A 152 6.97 -14.69 -9.79
C HIS A 152 7.50 -13.30 -10.13
N LEU A 153 8.66 -13.21 -10.83
CA LEU A 153 9.26 -11.91 -11.18
C LEU A 153 8.45 -11.14 -12.21
N ASP A 154 7.65 -11.82 -13.00
CA ASP A 154 6.80 -11.28 -14.06
C ASP A 154 5.38 -10.92 -13.58
N THR A 155 5.03 -11.31 -12.35
CA THR A 155 3.70 -11.15 -11.79
C THR A 155 3.55 -9.77 -11.14
N TYR A 156 2.41 -9.11 -11.24
CA TYR A 156 2.04 -7.80 -10.69
C TYR A 156 2.88 -6.62 -11.19
N PHE A 157 4.05 -6.45 -10.59
CA PHE A 157 5.01 -5.41 -10.87
C PHE A 157 6.26 -6.09 -11.42
N PRO A 158 6.37 -6.29 -12.73
CA PRO A 158 7.43 -7.06 -13.32
C PRO A 158 8.80 -6.53 -12.91
N LEU A 159 9.66 -7.41 -12.41
CA LEU A 159 11.01 -7.11 -12.01
C LEU A 159 12.01 -7.65 -13.02
N LYS A 160 13.08 -6.91 -13.25
CA LYS A 160 14.15 -7.33 -14.14
C LYS A 160 15.17 -8.26 -13.49
N GLU A 161 15.31 -8.14 -12.18
CA GLU A 161 16.30 -8.87 -11.39
C GLU A 161 15.66 -9.39 -10.11
N ASP A 162 16.09 -10.57 -9.64
CA ASP A 162 15.65 -11.12 -8.38
C ASP A 162 16.51 -10.57 -7.24
N ASN A 163 16.00 -9.52 -6.59
CA ASN A 163 16.52 -8.96 -5.35
C ASN A 163 15.55 -9.16 -4.18
N CYS A 164 14.66 -10.16 -4.30
CA CYS A 164 13.62 -10.40 -3.29
C CYS A 164 14.21 -10.86 -1.96
N HIS A 165 15.21 -11.74 -1.99
CA HIS A 165 15.90 -12.18 -0.78
C HIS A 165 16.56 -11.03 -0.04
N GLU A 166 17.15 -10.21 -0.73
CA GLU A 166 17.90 -9.06 -0.28
C GLU A 166 17.01 -8.03 0.39
N LEU A 167 15.91 -7.69 -0.22
CA LEU A 167 14.94 -6.80 0.40
C LEU A 167 14.30 -7.46 1.63
N TRP A 168 14.11 -8.78 1.60
CA TRP A 168 13.64 -9.54 2.74
C TRP A 168 14.64 -9.48 3.91
N GLU A 169 15.94 -9.71 3.65
CA GLU A 169 16.99 -9.60 4.66
C GLU A 169 17.10 -8.16 5.21
N LEU A 170 16.98 -7.16 4.33
CA LEU A 170 16.98 -5.76 4.77
C LEU A 170 15.81 -5.49 5.73
N LYS A 171 14.60 -5.94 5.43
CA LYS A 171 13.45 -5.80 6.32
C LYS A 171 13.68 -6.52 7.64
N LYS A 172 14.14 -7.78 7.60
CA LYS A 172 14.46 -8.56 8.80
C LYS A 172 15.46 -7.83 9.69
N ASN A 173 16.54 -7.32 9.12
CA ASN A 173 17.55 -6.56 9.87
C ASN A 173 17.03 -5.22 10.38
N THR A 174 16.11 -4.58 9.64
CA THR A 174 15.49 -3.30 10.06
C THR A 174 14.57 -3.51 11.25
N PHE A 175 13.71 -4.54 11.22
CA PHE A 175 12.72 -4.81 12.25
C PHE A 175 13.29 -5.60 13.44
N ASN A 176 14.49 -6.19 13.32
CA ASN A 176 15.14 -6.85 14.43
C ASN A 176 15.43 -5.85 15.56
N ASN A 177 14.91 -6.11 16.75
CA ASN A 177 15.02 -5.25 17.93
C ASN A 177 14.51 -3.80 17.71
N LEU A 178 13.60 -3.58 16.76
CA LEU A 178 12.99 -2.28 16.55
C LEU A 178 11.82 -2.08 17.51
N ASP A 179 11.85 -1.01 18.31
CA ASP A 179 10.69 -0.59 19.14
C ASP A 179 9.62 0.03 18.24
N VAL A 180 8.68 -0.80 17.82
CA VAL A 180 7.62 -0.44 16.89
C VAL A 180 6.30 -1.10 17.27
N ASP A 181 5.22 -0.34 17.21
CA ASP A 181 3.87 -0.83 17.33
C ASP A 181 3.31 -1.15 15.93
N ILE A 182 2.83 -2.38 15.73
CA ILE A 182 2.31 -2.83 14.44
C ILE A 182 0.81 -3.03 14.53
N ILE A 183 0.07 -2.30 13.70
CA ILE A 183 -1.37 -2.48 13.53
C ILE A 183 -1.61 -3.43 12.35
N TYR A 184 -2.52 -4.39 12.55
CA TYR A 184 -2.95 -5.31 11.52
C TYR A 184 -4.46 -5.57 11.58
N PRO A 185 -5.15 -5.82 10.43
CA PRO A 185 -6.62 -5.76 10.40
C PRO A 185 -7.32 -7.08 10.73
N THR A 186 -6.69 -8.25 10.52
CA THR A 186 -7.36 -9.57 10.59
C THR A 186 -6.55 -10.60 11.34
N GLU A 187 -7.21 -11.66 11.83
CA GLU A 187 -6.52 -12.82 12.42
C GLU A 187 -5.57 -13.48 11.43
N TRP A 188 -6.00 -13.61 10.17
CA TRP A 188 -5.14 -14.10 9.10
C TRP A 188 -3.81 -13.34 9.00
N THR A 189 -3.86 -12.00 9.05
CA THR A 189 -2.63 -11.19 9.07
C THR A 189 -1.80 -11.44 10.33
N GLY A 190 -2.47 -11.55 11.49
CA GLY A 190 -1.80 -11.84 12.76
C GLY A 190 -1.10 -13.20 12.77
N ASP A 191 -1.70 -14.24 12.21
CA ASP A 191 -1.08 -15.56 12.09
C ASP A 191 0.13 -15.53 11.14
N ASN A 192 0.02 -14.82 10.03
CA ASN A 192 1.16 -14.60 9.13
C ASN A 192 2.31 -13.82 9.80
N ILE A 193 1.99 -12.84 10.65
CA ILE A 193 3.03 -12.13 11.44
C ILE A 193 3.77 -13.11 12.35
N LYS A 194 3.06 -13.99 13.07
CA LYS A 194 3.66 -14.98 13.97
C LYS A 194 4.61 -15.95 13.25
N GLU A 195 4.26 -16.32 12.00
CA GLU A 195 5.07 -17.19 11.16
C GLU A 195 6.22 -16.47 10.45
N SER A 196 6.24 -15.14 10.46
CA SER A 196 7.23 -14.33 9.73
C SER A 196 8.55 -14.23 10.48
N PRO A 197 9.69 -14.59 9.88
CA PRO A 197 10.99 -14.32 10.46
C PRO A 197 11.36 -12.82 10.52
N ILE A 198 10.58 -11.96 9.85
CA ILE A 198 10.78 -10.50 9.89
C ILE A 198 10.07 -9.90 11.10
N LEU A 199 8.82 -10.29 11.36
CA LEU A 199 7.97 -9.66 12.37
C LEU A 199 7.56 -10.58 13.53
N GLY A 200 7.83 -11.88 13.46
CA GLY A 200 7.37 -12.85 14.45
C GLY A 200 7.87 -12.62 15.89
N ASN A 201 8.95 -11.86 16.05
CA ASN A 201 9.51 -11.50 17.35
C ASN A 201 9.05 -10.12 17.85
N GLN A 202 8.10 -9.44 17.16
CA GLN A 202 7.60 -8.15 17.62
C GLN A 202 6.65 -8.34 18.80
N ASN A 203 6.84 -7.52 19.86
CA ASN A 203 6.08 -7.63 21.10
C ASN A 203 4.84 -6.73 21.11
N HIS A 204 4.76 -5.73 20.24
CA HIS A 204 3.71 -4.71 20.23
C HIS A 204 2.85 -4.84 18.99
N LEU A 205 1.92 -5.81 19.02
CA LEU A 205 1.02 -6.15 17.93
C LEU A 205 -0.41 -5.78 18.30
N HIS A 206 -1.09 -4.97 17.49
CA HIS A 206 -2.44 -4.48 17.73
C HIS A 206 -3.35 -4.92 16.59
N ARG A 207 -4.30 -5.83 16.89
CA ARG A 207 -5.36 -6.16 15.94
C ARG A 207 -6.44 -5.08 16.01
N ILE A 208 -6.52 -4.25 14.99
CA ILE A 208 -7.52 -3.20 14.85
C ILE A 208 -8.21 -3.38 13.49
N THR A 209 -9.42 -3.89 13.51
CA THR A 209 -10.22 -4.11 12.30
C THR A 209 -10.76 -2.80 11.76
N PHE A 210 -10.78 -2.68 10.42
CA PHE A 210 -11.33 -1.49 9.78
C PHE A 210 -12.83 -1.33 10.07
N GLY A 211 -13.25 -0.08 10.23
CA GLY A 211 -14.65 0.28 10.42
C GLY A 211 -15.34 0.68 9.12
N ILE A 212 -16.67 0.67 9.11
CA ILE A 212 -17.49 1.17 8.00
C ILE A 212 -18.54 2.13 8.52
N ASP A 213 -18.93 3.09 7.70
CA ASP A 213 -20.03 4.02 7.95
C ASP A 213 -21.36 3.36 7.58
N ILE A 214 -22.00 2.72 8.57
CA ILE A 214 -23.25 1.99 8.38
C ILE A 214 -24.38 2.90 7.91
N GLU A 215 -24.45 4.11 8.44
CA GLU A 215 -25.52 5.07 8.09
C GLU A 215 -25.42 5.50 6.63
N ASN A 216 -24.21 5.73 6.15
CA ASN A 216 -23.99 6.10 4.76
C ASN A 216 -24.43 4.99 3.79
N PHE A 217 -24.13 3.72 4.10
CA PHE A 217 -24.58 2.58 3.30
C PHE A 217 -26.08 2.29 3.42
N SER A 218 -26.75 2.82 4.42
CA SER A 218 -28.21 2.74 4.61
C SER A 218 -28.97 3.94 4.04
N SER A 219 -28.29 4.85 3.36
CA SER A 219 -28.85 6.10 2.84
C SER A 219 -29.79 5.93 1.64
N ILE A 220 -29.84 4.74 1.05
CA ILE A 220 -30.70 4.42 -0.11
C ILE A 220 -31.28 3.00 0.07
N THR A 221 -32.56 2.84 -0.25
CA THR A 221 -33.19 1.50 -0.23
C THR A 221 -32.83 0.70 -1.47
N ARG A 222 -33.03 -0.64 -1.39
CA ARG A 222 -32.82 -1.54 -2.54
C ARG A 222 -33.70 -1.15 -3.73
N GLU A 223 -34.97 -0.82 -3.48
CA GLU A 223 -35.95 -0.44 -4.49
C GLU A 223 -35.55 0.85 -5.22
N GLU A 224 -35.14 1.86 -4.47
CA GLU A 224 -34.67 3.14 -5.03
C GLU A 224 -33.37 2.94 -5.83
N ALA A 225 -32.44 2.15 -5.33
CA ALA A 225 -31.19 1.85 -6.01
C ALA A 225 -31.42 1.10 -7.34
N ARG A 226 -32.29 0.08 -7.33
CA ARG A 226 -32.67 -0.67 -8.55
C ARG A 226 -33.38 0.21 -9.57
N LYS A 227 -34.30 1.06 -9.13
CA LYS A 227 -34.97 2.04 -9.99
C LYS A 227 -33.97 3.00 -10.67
N LYS A 228 -33.00 3.51 -9.92
CA LYS A 228 -31.93 4.38 -10.48
C LYS A 228 -31.11 3.68 -11.55
N LEU A 229 -30.85 2.40 -11.40
CA LEU A 229 -30.04 1.60 -12.33
C LEU A 229 -30.88 0.90 -13.43
N GLY A 230 -32.20 1.08 -13.46
CA GLY A 230 -33.08 0.46 -14.44
C GLY A 230 -33.12 -1.08 -14.34
N LEU A 231 -32.99 -1.61 -13.13
CA LEU A 231 -33.08 -3.04 -12.84
C LEU A 231 -34.52 -3.44 -12.58
N LYS A 232 -34.93 -4.63 -13.06
CA LYS A 232 -36.28 -5.15 -12.91
C LYS A 232 -36.39 -6.04 -11.65
N ASP A 233 -37.60 -6.14 -11.10
CA ASP A 233 -37.82 -6.91 -9.86
C ASP A 233 -37.64 -8.42 -10.05
N ASP A 234 -37.86 -8.93 -11.25
CA ASP A 234 -37.71 -10.35 -11.61
C ASP A 234 -36.25 -10.74 -11.96
N GLU A 235 -35.32 -9.79 -11.93
CA GLU A 235 -33.89 -10.03 -12.16
C GLU A 235 -33.15 -10.33 -10.87
N VAL A 236 -32.28 -11.34 -10.86
CA VAL A 236 -31.30 -11.57 -9.78
C VAL A 236 -29.98 -10.90 -10.18
N VAL A 237 -29.53 -9.96 -9.36
CA VAL A 237 -28.39 -9.10 -9.69
C VAL A 237 -27.16 -9.54 -8.90
N LEU A 238 -26.17 -10.04 -9.61
CA LEU A 238 -24.82 -10.28 -9.11
C LEU A 238 -24.01 -8.98 -9.23
N PHE A 239 -23.13 -8.69 -8.27
CA PHE A 239 -22.18 -7.59 -8.43
C PHE A 239 -20.75 -8.09 -8.23
N HIS A 240 -19.89 -7.79 -9.20
CA HIS A 240 -18.46 -8.12 -9.18
C HIS A 240 -17.64 -6.95 -9.71
N ARG A 241 -16.55 -6.59 -9.01
CA ARG A 241 -15.60 -5.63 -9.54
C ARG A 241 -14.65 -6.30 -10.53
N ALA A 242 -14.96 -6.20 -11.80
CA ALA A 242 -14.16 -6.79 -12.87
C ALA A 242 -12.90 -5.95 -13.13
N GLN A 243 -11.77 -6.36 -12.59
CA GLN A 243 -10.52 -5.60 -12.71
C GLN A 243 -9.39 -6.41 -13.33
N ASN A 244 -8.97 -7.48 -12.68
CA ASN A 244 -7.84 -8.31 -13.09
C ASN A 244 -7.99 -9.73 -12.52
N GLU A 245 -7.02 -10.60 -12.81
CA GLU A 245 -7.01 -11.97 -12.33
C GLU A 245 -7.01 -12.07 -10.79
N PHE A 246 -6.40 -11.09 -10.08
CA PHE A 246 -6.32 -11.10 -8.61
C PHE A 246 -7.66 -10.88 -7.95
N LYS A 247 -8.56 -10.18 -8.63
CA LYS A 247 -9.95 -10.01 -8.18
C LYS A 247 -10.85 -11.19 -8.58
N GLY A 248 -10.27 -12.18 -9.25
CA GLY A 248 -10.95 -13.41 -9.62
C GLY A 248 -11.84 -13.30 -10.86
N THR A 249 -11.72 -12.24 -11.66
CA THR A 249 -12.56 -12.03 -12.83
C THR A 249 -12.56 -13.21 -13.83
N PRO A 250 -11.40 -13.87 -14.14
CA PRO A 250 -11.41 -15.05 -15.01
C PRO A 250 -12.26 -16.20 -14.46
N TYR A 251 -12.26 -16.39 -13.12
CA TYR A 251 -13.06 -17.44 -12.49
C TYR A 251 -14.56 -17.11 -12.50
N VAL A 252 -14.92 -15.82 -12.34
CA VAL A 252 -16.30 -15.36 -12.50
C VAL A 252 -16.78 -15.58 -13.93
N LEU A 253 -15.94 -15.26 -14.92
CA LEU A 253 -16.26 -15.48 -16.33
C LEU A 253 -16.58 -16.97 -16.60
N GLU A 254 -15.69 -17.88 -16.21
CA GLU A 254 -15.89 -19.30 -16.41
C GLU A 254 -17.10 -19.84 -15.60
N ALA A 255 -17.28 -19.40 -14.36
CA ALA A 255 -18.43 -19.78 -13.56
C ALA A 255 -19.78 -19.35 -14.20
N LEU A 256 -19.82 -18.16 -14.82
CA LEU A 256 -21.01 -17.69 -15.52
C LEU A 256 -21.26 -18.46 -16.85
N LYS A 257 -20.20 -18.91 -17.52
CA LYS A 257 -20.34 -19.81 -18.69
C LYS A 257 -20.98 -21.15 -18.33
N GLU A 258 -20.69 -21.67 -17.13
CA GLU A 258 -21.25 -22.92 -16.62
C GLU A 258 -22.63 -22.73 -15.96
N LEU A 259 -23.04 -21.50 -15.64
CA LEU A 259 -24.27 -21.23 -14.92
C LEU A 259 -25.50 -21.68 -15.72
N GLU A 260 -26.27 -22.61 -15.15
CA GLU A 260 -27.54 -23.09 -15.67
C GLU A 260 -28.66 -22.72 -14.69
N THR A 261 -29.61 -21.87 -15.12
CA THR A 261 -30.75 -21.42 -14.32
C THR A 261 -31.83 -20.83 -15.20
N ASP A 262 -33.08 -20.96 -14.76
CA ASP A 262 -34.25 -20.33 -15.43
C ASP A 262 -34.49 -18.90 -14.95
N LYS A 263 -33.67 -18.40 -13.99
CA LYS A 263 -33.78 -17.03 -13.48
C LYS A 263 -33.11 -16.04 -14.44
N LYS A 264 -33.65 -14.81 -14.50
CA LYS A 264 -33.04 -13.72 -15.23
C LYS A 264 -31.86 -13.17 -14.38
N VAL A 265 -30.66 -13.43 -14.82
CA VAL A 265 -29.45 -13.02 -14.12
C VAL A 265 -28.84 -11.77 -14.78
N VAL A 266 -28.47 -10.81 -13.95
CA VAL A 266 -27.70 -9.64 -14.35
C VAL A 266 -26.36 -9.71 -13.61
N ILE A 267 -25.25 -9.64 -14.33
CA ILE A 267 -23.94 -9.37 -13.73
C ILE A 267 -23.66 -7.88 -13.86
N MET A 268 -23.77 -7.18 -12.74
CA MET A 268 -23.40 -5.79 -12.61
C MET A 268 -21.91 -5.69 -12.28
N THR A 269 -21.19 -4.80 -12.92
CA THR A 269 -19.76 -4.65 -12.75
C THR A 269 -19.32 -3.20 -12.86
N CYS A 270 -18.08 -2.92 -12.50
CA CYS A 270 -17.44 -1.64 -12.71
C CYS A 270 -16.05 -1.85 -13.32
N GLU A 271 -15.66 -0.97 -14.24
CA GLU A 271 -14.37 -1.01 -14.95
C GLU A 271 -14.14 -2.31 -15.76
N ASN A 272 -15.21 -2.88 -16.34
CA ASN A 272 -15.18 -4.19 -17.01
C ASN A 272 -14.16 -4.28 -18.16
N LYS A 273 -14.03 -3.24 -18.97
CA LYS A 273 -13.12 -3.21 -20.14
C LYS A 273 -13.23 -4.45 -21.04
N GLY A 274 -14.42 -5.01 -21.17
CA GLY A 274 -14.67 -6.18 -22.00
C GLY A 274 -14.36 -7.55 -21.35
N LEU A 275 -13.97 -7.61 -20.09
CA LEU A 275 -13.58 -8.86 -19.42
C LEU A 275 -14.71 -9.88 -19.26
N LEU A 276 -15.98 -9.44 -19.30
CA LEU A 276 -17.18 -10.29 -19.18
C LEU A 276 -18.03 -10.32 -20.45
N ASP A 277 -17.51 -9.88 -21.59
CA ASP A 277 -18.30 -9.81 -22.84
C ASP A 277 -18.70 -11.19 -23.39
N GLU A 278 -17.90 -12.22 -23.13
CA GLU A 278 -18.15 -13.59 -23.60
C GLU A 278 -19.37 -14.26 -22.96
N VAL A 279 -19.97 -13.71 -21.91
CA VAL A 279 -21.16 -14.29 -21.25
C VAL A 279 -22.44 -13.51 -21.50
N GLN A 280 -22.44 -12.53 -22.42
CA GLN A 280 -23.61 -11.71 -22.73
C GLN A 280 -24.78 -12.49 -23.29
N ASP A 281 -24.54 -13.67 -23.86
CA ASP A 281 -25.60 -14.58 -24.37
C ASP A 281 -26.33 -15.32 -23.23
N LYS A 282 -25.71 -15.44 -22.06
CA LYS A 282 -26.25 -16.15 -20.88
C LYS A 282 -26.80 -15.23 -19.81
N VAL A 283 -26.11 -14.13 -19.56
CA VAL A 283 -26.47 -13.17 -18.52
C VAL A 283 -26.39 -11.74 -19.06
N ARG A 284 -27.26 -10.87 -18.60
CA ARG A 284 -27.14 -9.46 -18.93
C ARG A 284 -25.94 -8.83 -18.24
N VAL A 285 -24.93 -8.42 -18.99
CA VAL A 285 -23.76 -7.68 -18.46
C VAL A 285 -24.09 -6.19 -18.40
N MET A 286 -23.88 -5.59 -17.22
CA MET A 286 -24.13 -4.17 -16.97
C MET A 286 -22.88 -3.53 -16.37
N ASP A 287 -22.06 -2.88 -17.20
CA ASP A 287 -20.89 -2.14 -16.75
C ASP A 287 -21.27 -0.72 -16.33
N LEU A 288 -21.03 -0.38 -15.08
CA LEU A 288 -21.29 0.93 -14.49
C LEU A 288 -20.14 1.92 -14.65
N GLY A 289 -19.02 1.49 -15.25
CA GLY A 289 -17.82 2.31 -15.39
C GLY A 289 -17.10 2.57 -14.06
N LEU A 290 -16.42 3.71 -13.95
CA LEU A 290 -15.75 4.12 -12.71
C LEU A 290 -16.77 4.76 -11.77
N LEU A 291 -16.96 4.18 -10.58
CA LEU A 291 -17.95 4.62 -9.61
C LEU A 291 -17.30 5.52 -8.54
N ASN A 292 -17.97 6.61 -8.19
CA ASN A 292 -17.70 7.35 -6.96
C ASN A 292 -18.38 6.68 -5.74
N ASP A 293 -18.14 7.18 -4.52
CA ASP A 293 -18.64 6.56 -3.29
C ASP A 293 -20.18 6.42 -3.27
N LYS A 294 -20.92 7.43 -3.73
CA LYS A 294 -22.39 7.40 -3.77
C LYS A 294 -22.93 6.42 -4.80
N GLU A 295 -22.27 6.32 -5.93
CA GLU A 295 -22.61 5.37 -6.99
C GLU A 295 -22.29 3.93 -6.55
N MET A 296 -21.16 3.73 -5.83
CA MET A 296 -20.81 2.44 -5.24
C MET A 296 -21.86 2.00 -4.20
N ILE A 297 -22.30 2.89 -3.32
CA ILE A 297 -23.37 2.61 -2.35
C ILE A 297 -24.67 2.24 -3.09
N THR A 298 -24.99 2.93 -4.18
CA THR A 298 -26.16 2.61 -5.02
C THR A 298 -26.02 1.20 -5.61
N ALA A 299 -24.86 0.87 -6.19
CA ALA A 299 -24.61 -0.45 -6.77
C ALA A 299 -24.68 -1.58 -5.72
N MET A 300 -24.07 -1.37 -4.55
CA MET A 300 -24.13 -2.34 -3.43
C MET A 300 -25.55 -2.58 -2.93
N ASN A 301 -26.38 -1.54 -2.82
CA ASN A 301 -27.79 -1.71 -2.41
C ASN A 301 -28.62 -2.38 -3.50
N ALA A 302 -28.35 -2.11 -4.78
CA ALA A 302 -29.12 -2.66 -5.90
C ALA A 302 -28.87 -4.15 -6.16
N CYS A 303 -27.67 -4.68 -5.84
CA CYS A 303 -27.37 -6.09 -6.08
C CYS A 303 -28.10 -7.02 -5.10
N ASP A 304 -28.10 -8.31 -5.41
CA ASP A 304 -28.67 -9.39 -4.58
C ASP A 304 -27.55 -10.27 -4.01
N ILE A 305 -26.43 -10.40 -4.73
CA ILE A 305 -25.29 -11.24 -4.36
C ILE A 305 -24.02 -10.48 -4.72
N PHE A 306 -23.04 -10.45 -3.82
CA PHE A 306 -21.73 -9.87 -4.10
C PHE A 306 -20.67 -10.95 -4.32
N LEU A 307 -19.99 -10.90 -5.48
CA LEU A 307 -18.96 -11.86 -5.84
C LEU A 307 -17.59 -11.25 -5.60
N MET A 308 -16.81 -11.81 -4.69
CA MET A 308 -15.45 -11.40 -4.40
C MET A 308 -14.49 -12.59 -4.35
N PRO A 309 -14.36 -13.38 -5.42
CA PRO A 309 -13.45 -14.52 -5.47
C PRO A 309 -12.01 -14.05 -5.72
N SER A 310 -11.54 -13.10 -4.90
CA SER A 310 -10.19 -12.58 -4.96
C SER A 310 -9.19 -13.64 -4.50
N ILE A 311 -8.10 -13.82 -5.26
CA ILE A 311 -7.03 -14.76 -4.89
C ILE A 311 -6.02 -14.17 -3.90
N GLY A 312 -6.16 -12.91 -3.53
CA GLY A 312 -5.33 -12.24 -2.51
C GLY A 312 -6.02 -11.01 -1.95
N GLU A 313 -6.29 -11.04 -0.65
CA GLU A 313 -6.87 -9.91 0.10
C GLU A 313 -6.31 -9.91 1.54
N SER A 314 -6.11 -8.72 2.09
CA SER A 314 -5.67 -8.56 3.47
C SER A 314 -6.81 -8.23 4.41
N PHE A 315 -7.94 -7.76 3.86
CA PHE A 315 -9.16 -7.50 4.61
C PHE A 315 -10.42 -7.76 3.76
N GLY A 316 -10.57 -7.09 2.61
CA GLY A 316 -11.75 -7.25 1.77
C GLY A 316 -12.87 -6.24 2.07
N LEU A 317 -12.55 -4.96 2.09
CA LEU A 317 -13.49 -3.87 2.40
C LEU A 317 -14.80 -3.93 1.60
N MET A 318 -14.72 -4.24 0.30
CA MET A 318 -15.93 -4.33 -0.53
C MET A 318 -16.86 -5.46 -0.11
N ALA A 319 -16.34 -6.56 0.48
CA ALA A 319 -17.20 -7.61 1.03
C ALA A 319 -17.98 -7.08 2.24
N ILE A 320 -17.32 -6.31 3.12
CA ILE A 320 -18.00 -5.68 4.27
C ILE A 320 -19.02 -4.63 3.81
N GLU A 321 -18.72 -3.90 2.73
CA GLU A 321 -19.66 -2.96 2.10
C GLU A 321 -20.90 -3.66 1.53
N ALA A 322 -20.75 -4.84 0.98
CA ALA A 322 -21.88 -5.67 0.56
C ALA A 322 -22.65 -6.23 1.77
N MET A 323 -21.96 -6.72 2.79
CA MET A 323 -22.57 -7.27 4.00
C MET A 323 -23.39 -6.20 4.75
N VAL A 324 -22.89 -4.95 4.85
CA VAL A 324 -23.67 -3.86 5.47
C VAL A 324 -24.94 -3.54 4.69
N CYS A 325 -24.97 -3.78 3.38
CA CYS A 325 -26.19 -3.71 2.55
C CYS A 325 -27.04 -4.99 2.60
N SER A 326 -26.78 -5.90 3.54
CA SER A 326 -27.47 -7.20 3.69
C SER A 326 -27.34 -8.10 2.46
N LYS A 327 -26.18 -8.09 1.80
CA LYS A 327 -25.91 -8.98 0.65
C LYS A 327 -25.04 -10.14 1.09
N PRO A 328 -25.39 -11.40 0.74
CA PRO A 328 -24.48 -12.51 0.90
C PRO A 328 -23.29 -12.33 -0.02
N VAL A 329 -22.12 -12.77 0.45
CA VAL A 329 -20.87 -12.69 -0.30
C VAL A 329 -20.43 -14.08 -0.75
N VAL A 330 -19.83 -14.17 -1.93
CA VAL A 330 -19.18 -15.40 -2.41
C VAL A 330 -17.69 -15.13 -2.50
N VAL A 331 -16.90 -15.86 -1.73
CA VAL A 331 -15.45 -15.65 -1.58
C VAL A 331 -14.69 -16.96 -1.73
N PHE A 332 -13.42 -16.89 -2.11
CA PHE A 332 -12.53 -18.04 -2.08
C PHE A 332 -12.05 -18.35 -0.66
N ASP A 333 -11.71 -19.62 -0.40
CA ASP A 333 -11.21 -20.15 0.87
C ASP A 333 -9.75 -19.82 1.16
N ASN A 334 -9.29 -18.68 0.67
CA ASN A 334 -7.92 -18.20 0.84
C ASN A 334 -7.86 -16.77 1.37
N SER A 335 -6.67 -16.33 1.75
CA SER A 335 -6.40 -14.97 2.21
C SER A 335 -7.23 -14.58 3.46
N ALA A 336 -7.46 -13.29 3.68
CA ALA A 336 -8.23 -12.80 4.83
C ALA A 336 -9.76 -12.92 4.66
N LEU A 337 -10.25 -13.22 3.45
CA LEU A 337 -11.69 -13.18 3.15
C LEU A 337 -12.54 -14.10 4.01
N PRO A 338 -12.19 -15.38 4.27
CA PRO A 338 -12.96 -16.24 5.16
C PRO A 338 -13.13 -15.63 6.56
N TYR A 339 -12.08 -15.03 7.10
CA TYR A 339 -12.08 -14.41 8.43
C TYR A 339 -12.92 -13.14 8.48
N THR A 340 -12.79 -12.29 7.46
CA THR A 340 -13.48 -11.00 7.43
C THR A 340 -14.97 -11.16 7.15
N THR A 341 -15.34 -12.11 6.29
CA THR A 341 -16.72 -12.29 5.85
C THR A 341 -17.51 -13.28 6.69
N HIS A 342 -16.86 -14.01 7.61
CA HIS A 342 -17.46 -15.12 8.32
C HIS A 342 -18.15 -16.13 7.38
N ALA A 343 -17.59 -16.34 6.19
CA ALA A 343 -18.05 -17.40 5.30
C ALA A 343 -17.58 -18.77 5.86
N PRO A 344 -18.44 -19.81 5.81
CA PRO A 344 -19.66 -19.90 4.99
C PRO A 344 -20.95 -19.37 5.62
N GLU A 345 -20.97 -18.86 6.85
CA GLU A 345 -22.22 -18.52 7.56
C GLU A 345 -22.98 -17.35 6.89
N CYS A 346 -22.24 -16.29 6.49
CA CYS A 346 -22.81 -15.08 5.87
C CYS A 346 -22.82 -15.10 4.35
N GLY A 347 -22.27 -16.15 3.74
CA GLY A 347 -22.13 -16.25 2.30
C GLY A 347 -21.70 -17.65 1.89
N TYR A 348 -20.94 -17.75 0.83
CA TYR A 348 -20.35 -19.00 0.38
C TYR A 348 -18.83 -18.94 0.37
N LEU A 349 -18.24 -19.96 0.96
CA LEU A 349 -16.81 -20.24 0.87
C LEU A 349 -16.59 -21.23 -0.26
N VAL A 350 -15.90 -20.77 -1.30
CA VAL A 350 -15.63 -21.51 -2.51
C VAL A 350 -14.16 -21.89 -2.54
N LYS A 351 -13.84 -23.07 -3.03
CA LYS A 351 -12.48 -23.52 -3.17
C LYS A 351 -11.66 -22.57 -4.06
N ASN A 352 -10.48 -22.19 -3.59
CA ASN A 352 -9.61 -21.23 -4.27
C ASN A 352 -9.36 -21.62 -5.74
N ARG A 353 -9.64 -20.68 -6.64
CA ARG A 353 -9.47 -20.82 -8.10
C ARG A 353 -10.32 -21.93 -8.75
N ASP A 354 -11.42 -22.32 -8.14
CA ASP A 354 -12.33 -23.32 -8.67
C ASP A 354 -13.58 -22.63 -9.25
N SER A 355 -13.63 -22.50 -10.58
CA SER A 355 -14.75 -21.85 -11.27
C SER A 355 -16.02 -22.67 -11.22
N HIS A 356 -15.89 -24.02 -11.16
CA HIS A 356 -17.05 -24.90 -11.07
C HIS A 356 -17.74 -24.77 -9.70
N ASP A 357 -16.97 -24.82 -8.61
CA ASP A 357 -17.48 -24.61 -7.27
C ASP A 357 -18.10 -23.20 -7.11
N LEU A 358 -17.47 -22.19 -7.75
CA LEU A 358 -18.02 -20.84 -7.82
C LEU A 358 -19.37 -20.80 -8.56
N SER A 359 -19.50 -21.53 -9.67
CA SER A 359 -20.77 -21.63 -10.43
C SER A 359 -21.89 -22.26 -9.58
N LEU A 360 -21.58 -23.35 -8.85
CA LEU A 360 -22.53 -24.00 -7.94
C LEU A 360 -22.99 -23.06 -6.82
N ALA A 361 -22.08 -22.31 -6.21
CA ALA A 361 -22.41 -21.33 -5.18
C ALA A 361 -23.29 -20.18 -5.72
N ILE A 362 -22.97 -19.67 -6.91
CA ILE A 362 -23.79 -18.66 -7.60
C ILE A 362 -25.18 -19.21 -7.90
N LYS A 363 -25.27 -20.40 -8.49
CA LYS A 363 -26.53 -21.06 -8.81
C LYS A 363 -27.44 -21.20 -7.59
N HIS A 364 -26.88 -21.72 -6.49
CA HIS A 364 -27.64 -21.89 -5.25
C HIS A 364 -28.22 -20.56 -4.75
N LEU A 365 -27.42 -19.51 -4.67
CA LEU A 365 -27.88 -18.20 -4.20
C LEU A 365 -28.83 -17.51 -5.19
N VAL A 366 -28.75 -17.79 -6.49
CA VAL A 366 -29.70 -17.30 -7.50
C VAL A 366 -31.06 -17.97 -7.34
N GLU A 367 -31.09 -19.26 -7.07
CA GLU A 367 -32.32 -20.07 -7.00
C GLU A 367 -32.98 -20.02 -5.62
N ASP A 368 -32.24 -20.01 -4.52
CA ASP A 368 -32.75 -19.96 -3.14
C ASP A 368 -32.74 -18.53 -2.57
N GLU A 369 -33.84 -17.82 -2.81
CA GLU A 369 -34.04 -16.47 -2.28
C GLU A 369 -34.05 -16.42 -0.74
N LYS A 370 -34.62 -17.46 -0.09
CA LYS A 370 -34.73 -17.49 1.36
C LYS A 370 -33.35 -17.61 2.01
N ASP A 371 -32.51 -18.50 1.52
CA ASP A 371 -31.13 -18.63 2.01
C ASP A 371 -30.30 -17.38 1.71
N ARG A 372 -30.42 -16.80 0.52
CA ARG A 372 -29.80 -15.54 0.11
C ARG A 372 -30.11 -14.40 1.11
N ILE A 373 -31.40 -14.20 1.44
CA ILE A 373 -31.83 -13.16 2.38
C ILE A 373 -31.36 -13.47 3.81
N LYS A 374 -31.42 -14.72 4.25
CA LYS A 374 -30.97 -15.15 5.58
C LYS A 374 -29.48 -14.83 5.77
N ARG A 375 -28.63 -15.22 4.83
CA ARG A 375 -27.18 -14.98 4.88
C ARG A 375 -26.84 -13.50 4.84
N GLY A 376 -27.50 -12.74 3.97
CA GLY A 376 -27.31 -11.29 3.91
C GLY A 376 -27.66 -10.59 5.22
N LYS A 377 -28.78 -10.96 5.88
CA LYS A 377 -29.14 -10.41 7.20
C LYS A 377 -28.12 -10.76 8.28
N LEU A 378 -27.60 -11.99 8.27
CA LEU A 378 -26.56 -12.39 9.21
C LEU A 378 -25.28 -11.59 8.99
N GLY A 379 -24.87 -11.41 7.73
CA GLY A 379 -23.71 -10.58 7.37
C GLY A 379 -23.87 -9.14 7.88
N ARG A 380 -25.03 -8.51 7.70
CA ARG A 380 -25.34 -7.19 8.22
C ARG A 380 -25.17 -7.12 9.75
N LYS A 381 -25.70 -8.08 10.47
CA LYS A 381 -25.57 -8.15 11.93
C LYS A 381 -24.12 -8.20 12.38
N ILE A 382 -23.29 -9.00 11.72
CA ILE A 382 -21.85 -9.09 12.03
C ILE A 382 -21.16 -7.75 11.80
N VAL A 383 -21.48 -7.05 10.70
CA VAL A 383 -20.91 -5.72 10.44
C VAL A 383 -21.29 -4.73 11.54
N GLU A 384 -22.54 -4.74 11.99
CA GLU A 384 -23.02 -3.89 13.09
C GLU A 384 -22.33 -4.20 14.43
N GLU A 385 -21.94 -5.45 14.67
CA GLU A 385 -21.27 -5.88 15.88
C GLU A 385 -19.74 -5.68 15.83
N GLU A 386 -19.09 -5.85 14.68
CA GLU A 386 -17.63 -5.97 14.60
C GLU A 386 -16.93 -4.85 13.82
N TYR A 387 -17.59 -4.27 12.80
CA TYR A 387 -16.94 -3.41 11.81
C TYR A 387 -17.49 -1.98 11.78
N THR A 388 -17.89 -1.42 12.94
CA THR A 388 -18.35 -0.04 13.00
C THR A 388 -17.18 0.95 13.05
N ASN A 389 -17.35 2.14 12.46
CA ASN A 389 -16.39 3.23 12.59
C ASN A 389 -16.15 3.62 14.06
N GLU A 390 -17.20 3.59 14.90
CA GLU A 390 -17.06 3.89 16.33
C GLU A 390 -16.08 2.95 17.02
N LYS A 391 -16.20 1.64 16.75
CA LYS A 391 -15.29 0.62 17.30
C LYS A 391 -13.87 0.83 16.80
N TYR A 392 -13.70 1.08 15.51
CA TYR A 392 -12.40 1.33 14.90
C TYR A 392 -11.67 2.52 15.54
N TYR A 393 -12.32 3.67 15.63
CA TYR A 393 -11.71 4.86 16.24
C TYR A 393 -11.49 4.72 17.76
N LYS A 394 -12.35 4.00 18.45
CA LYS A 394 -12.17 3.67 19.88
C LYS A 394 -10.93 2.81 20.10
N GLU A 395 -10.70 1.80 19.29
CA GLU A 395 -9.51 0.94 19.35
C GLU A 395 -8.24 1.72 19.02
N LEU A 396 -8.25 2.54 17.96
CA LEU A 396 -7.13 3.41 17.62
C LEU A 396 -6.80 4.39 18.74
N ARG A 397 -7.82 5.04 19.32
CA ARG A 397 -7.64 5.96 20.44
C ARG A 397 -6.98 5.24 21.63
N LYS A 398 -7.47 4.05 21.97
CA LYS A 398 -6.91 3.23 23.05
C LYS A 398 -5.45 2.89 22.77
N MET A 399 -5.15 2.42 21.58
CA MET A 399 -3.79 2.08 21.17
C MET A 399 -2.84 3.30 21.25
N TYR A 400 -3.21 4.48 20.73
CA TYR A 400 -2.35 5.67 20.82
C TYR A 400 -2.06 6.08 22.28
N LEU A 401 -3.02 5.96 23.19
CA LEU A 401 -2.82 6.22 24.61
C LEU A 401 -1.86 5.19 25.23
N GLU A 402 -2.00 3.92 24.91
CA GLU A 402 -1.11 2.84 25.35
C GLU A 402 0.32 3.06 24.84
N VAL A 403 0.48 3.34 23.55
CA VAL A 403 1.77 3.64 22.91
C VAL A 403 2.45 4.85 23.58
N TYR A 404 1.70 5.93 23.79
CA TYR A 404 2.25 7.14 24.41
C TYR A 404 2.70 6.92 25.87
N ASN A 405 1.88 6.21 26.66
CA ASN A 405 2.11 6.02 28.08
C ASN A 405 3.10 4.89 28.41
N ARG A 406 3.39 3.99 27.45
CA ARG A 406 4.36 2.90 27.65
C ARG A 406 5.75 3.46 27.93
N LYS A 407 6.45 2.93 28.95
CA LYS A 407 7.87 3.25 29.16
C LYS A 407 8.68 2.82 27.95
N ARG A 408 9.59 3.68 27.48
CA ARG A 408 10.56 3.29 26.45
C ARG A 408 11.50 2.23 27.02
N GLU A 409 11.59 1.09 26.36
CA GLU A 409 12.70 0.17 26.58
C GLU A 409 13.98 0.88 26.11
N LYS A 410 15.04 0.82 26.93
CA LYS A 410 16.35 1.32 26.50
C LYS A 410 16.78 0.40 25.36
N GLN A 411 16.79 0.91 24.14
CA GLN A 411 17.49 0.23 23.05
C GLN A 411 18.96 0.17 23.44
N GLU A 412 19.51 -1.05 23.55
CA GLU A 412 20.95 -1.22 23.67
C GLU A 412 21.58 -0.51 22.46
N GLU A 413 22.55 0.35 22.72
CA GLU A 413 23.38 0.90 21.64
C GLU A 413 24.08 -0.28 20.98
N GLU A 414 23.56 -0.74 19.83
CA GLU A 414 24.37 -1.58 18.94
C GLU A 414 25.64 -0.78 18.65
N ILE A 415 26.76 -1.21 19.20
CA ILE A 415 28.08 -0.73 18.80
C ILE A 415 28.24 -1.19 17.36
N LEU A 416 27.85 -0.32 16.44
CA LEU A 416 28.06 -0.56 15.02
C LEU A 416 29.57 -0.64 14.81
N PRO A 417 30.07 -1.67 14.11
CA PRO A 417 31.49 -1.75 13.79
C PRO A 417 31.87 -0.48 13.02
N GLU A 418 32.97 0.15 13.38
CA GLU A 418 33.56 1.26 12.64
C GLU A 418 33.76 0.83 11.18
N THR A 419 32.93 1.34 10.28
CA THR A 419 32.98 0.92 8.89
C THR A 419 33.15 2.12 7.96
N ASN A 420 34.37 2.60 7.89
CA ASN A 420 34.79 3.56 6.86
C ASN A 420 34.48 3.07 5.42
N ASP A 421 34.51 1.76 5.20
CA ASP A 421 34.26 1.13 3.91
C ASP A 421 32.80 1.32 3.46
N ASN A 422 31.87 1.33 4.37
CA ASN A 422 30.45 1.46 4.11
C ASN A 422 30.10 2.86 3.56
N THR A 423 30.60 3.91 4.17
CA THR A 423 30.29 5.30 3.78
C THR A 423 30.73 5.60 2.35
N GLU A 424 31.93 5.15 1.96
CA GLU A 424 32.43 5.33 0.60
C GLU A 424 31.56 4.56 -0.41
N GLN A 425 31.18 3.33 -0.14
CA GLN A 425 30.30 2.56 -1.01
C GLN A 425 28.92 3.22 -1.13
N PHE A 426 28.35 3.76 -0.05
CA PHE A 426 27.06 4.47 -0.11
C PHE A 426 27.16 5.76 -0.91
N LYS A 427 28.23 6.53 -0.77
CA LYS A 427 28.52 7.67 -1.64
C LYS A 427 28.61 7.26 -3.10
N TYR A 428 29.29 6.16 -3.41
CA TYR A 428 29.35 5.60 -4.76
C TYR A 428 27.99 5.22 -5.28
N TYR A 429 27.15 4.59 -4.47
CA TYR A 429 25.81 4.22 -4.86
C TYR A 429 24.93 5.44 -5.15
N LEU A 430 24.89 6.43 -4.27
CA LEU A 430 24.16 7.69 -4.50
C LEU A 430 24.63 8.38 -5.78
N ASN A 431 25.94 8.39 -6.03
CA ASN A 431 26.49 8.95 -7.27
C ASN A 431 26.13 8.12 -8.50
N ASP A 432 26.15 6.78 -8.43
CA ASP A 432 25.73 5.90 -9.54
C ASP A 432 24.25 6.12 -9.87
N VAL A 433 23.38 6.19 -8.87
CA VAL A 433 21.97 6.53 -9.04
C VAL A 433 21.82 7.90 -9.67
N THR A 434 22.52 8.90 -9.19
CA THR A 434 22.48 10.26 -9.74
C THR A 434 22.91 10.27 -11.21
N ILE A 435 23.99 9.58 -11.56
CA ILE A 435 24.47 9.46 -12.93
C ILE A 435 23.44 8.77 -13.83
N ARG A 436 22.81 7.69 -13.37
CA ARG A 436 21.81 6.97 -14.17
C ARG A 436 20.52 7.75 -14.30
N LEU A 437 20.03 8.38 -13.24
CA LEU A 437 18.86 9.23 -13.27
C LEU A 437 19.05 10.45 -14.16
N PHE A 438 20.22 11.06 -14.10
CA PHE A 438 20.53 12.32 -14.80
C PHE A 438 21.38 12.13 -16.05
N GLY A 439 21.77 10.90 -16.41
CA GLY A 439 22.33 10.54 -17.71
C GLY A 439 23.70 11.14 -18.01
N THR A 440 24.65 11.04 -17.09
CA THR A 440 25.98 11.55 -17.32
C THR A 440 26.99 10.44 -17.52
N THR A 441 27.80 10.59 -18.57
CA THR A 441 29.01 9.83 -18.81
C THR A 441 30.20 10.75 -18.63
N ASN A 442 30.67 10.99 -17.44
CA ASN A 442 31.78 11.89 -17.21
C ASN A 442 33.03 11.13 -16.75
N LYS A 443 34.08 11.87 -16.41
CA LYS A 443 35.33 11.30 -15.88
C LYS A 443 35.13 10.49 -14.61
N TYR A 444 34.04 10.69 -13.87
CA TYR A 444 33.62 9.86 -12.74
C TYR A 444 32.90 8.59 -13.20
N GLY A 445 32.37 8.55 -14.43
CA GLY A 445 31.71 7.36 -14.96
C GLY A 445 32.62 6.12 -14.94
N LYS A 446 33.91 6.28 -15.19
CA LYS A 446 34.87 5.18 -15.10
C LYS A 446 35.20 4.79 -13.64
N SER A 447 35.34 5.74 -12.73
CA SER A 447 35.62 5.49 -11.31
C SER A 447 34.35 5.16 -10.52
N LEU A 448 33.21 5.68 -10.95
CA LEU A 448 31.89 5.38 -10.35
C LEU A 448 31.25 4.11 -10.91
N MET A 449 31.73 3.61 -12.06
CA MET A 449 31.38 2.29 -12.58
C MET A 449 32.18 1.17 -11.90
N TYR A 450 32.71 1.40 -10.72
CA TYR A 450 33.18 0.31 -9.87
C TYR A 450 32.00 -0.61 -9.61
N LYS A 451 31.92 -1.67 -10.41
CA LYS A 451 31.07 -2.81 -10.12
C LYS A 451 31.79 -3.56 -9.01
N PRO A 452 31.34 -3.48 -7.76
CA PRO A 452 31.85 -4.39 -6.76
C PRO A 452 31.63 -5.80 -7.30
N LYS A 453 32.59 -6.69 -7.13
CA LYS A 453 32.47 -8.12 -7.48
C LYS A 453 31.38 -8.83 -6.68
N SER A 454 30.86 -8.19 -5.62
CA SER A 454 29.72 -8.64 -4.82
C SER A 454 28.39 -8.31 -5.48
N LYS A 455 27.39 -9.17 -5.26
CA LYS A 455 26.01 -8.97 -5.69
C LYS A 455 25.51 -7.60 -5.22
N ARG A 456 24.69 -6.92 -6.03
CA ARG A 456 24.20 -5.53 -5.87
C ARG A 456 23.79 -5.13 -4.46
N ILE A 457 23.45 -6.07 -3.64
CA ILE A 457 22.89 -5.86 -2.32
C ILE A 457 23.90 -5.70 -1.21
N ASP A 458 25.14 -6.11 -1.37
CA ASP A 458 26.16 -5.69 -0.41
C ASP A 458 26.23 -4.16 -0.29
N ARG A 459 25.64 -3.44 -1.28
CA ARG A 459 25.46 -2.00 -1.29
C ARG A 459 24.39 -1.49 -0.33
N TYR A 460 23.44 -2.34 0.09
CA TYR A 460 22.28 -1.97 0.91
C TYR A 460 22.40 -2.41 2.37
N LYS A 461 23.53 -2.98 2.78
CA LYS A 461 23.79 -3.39 4.16
C LYS A 461 23.97 -2.21 5.13
N TYR A 462 23.79 -1.00 4.64
CA TYR A 462 24.02 0.23 5.40
C TYR A 462 22.82 0.59 6.25
N GLN A 463 23.09 0.80 7.52
CA GLN A 463 22.04 1.18 8.46
C GLN A 463 21.94 2.70 8.56
N TYR A 464 20.72 3.23 8.41
CA TYR A 464 20.41 4.64 8.65
C TYR A 464 20.62 5.05 10.11
N GLY A 465 20.90 4.10 10.99
CA GLY A 465 21.33 4.32 12.36
C GLY A 465 22.78 4.80 12.51
N ASP A 466 23.59 4.64 11.45
CA ASP A 466 24.96 5.13 11.42
C ASP A 466 24.96 6.66 11.28
N PRO A 467 25.52 7.42 12.24
CA PRO A 467 25.56 8.88 12.17
C PRO A 467 26.26 9.41 10.91
N VAL A 468 27.29 8.73 10.42
CA VAL A 468 28.02 9.12 9.21
C VAL A 468 27.17 8.95 7.96
N LEU A 469 26.41 7.86 7.85
CA LEU A 469 25.49 7.63 6.74
C LEU A 469 24.33 8.62 6.75
N GLN A 470 23.83 8.99 7.92
CA GLN A 470 22.81 10.03 8.06
C GLN A 470 23.34 11.39 7.58
N GLU A 471 24.57 11.75 7.94
CA GLU A 471 25.20 12.98 7.51
C GLU A 471 25.40 13.01 5.99
N VAL A 472 25.91 11.92 5.40
CA VAL A 472 26.07 11.78 3.95
C VAL A 472 24.75 11.90 3.22
N THR A 473 23.68 11.27 3.75
CA THR A 473 22.36 11.32 3.13
C THR A 473 21.74 12.71 3.25
N LEU A 474 21.93 13.37 4.38
CA LEU A 474 21.47 14.73 4.61
C LEU A 474 22.21 15.73 3.70
N ASP A 475 23.53 15.59 3.54
CA ASP A 475 24.34 16.39 2.62
C ASP A 475 23.86 16.20 1.17
N TYR A 476 23.62 14.96 0.76
CA TYR A 476 23.08 14.65 -0.56
C TYR A 476 21.70 15.27 -0.79
N PHE A 477 20.81 15.18 0.20
CA PHE A 477 19.49 15.80 0.13
C PHE A 477 19.59 17.33 0.04
N ASN A 478 20.43 17.97 0.84
CA ASN A 478 20.63 19.42 0.81
C ASN A 478 21.11 19.88 -0.59
N LYS A 479 21.98 19.13 -1.22
CA LYS A 479 22.43 19.40 -2.59
C LYS A 479 21.32 19.26 -3.63
N LEU A 480 20.42 18.26 -3.47
CA LEU A 480 19.26 18.13 -4.34
C LEU A 480 18.24 19.25 -4.11
N GLU A 481 18.07 19.70 -2.87
CA GLU A 481 17.21 20.82 -2.51
C GLU A 481 17.70 22.13 -3.14
N ASP A 482 19.01 22.42 -3.04
CA ASP A 482 19.63 23.58 -3.69
C ASP A 482 19.41 23.58 -5.20
N ILE A 483 19.55 22.43 -5.84
CA ILE A 483 19.29 22.28 -7.28
C ILE A 483 17.83 22.55 -7.60
N ALA A 484 16.91 22.02 -6.79
CA ALA A 484 15.49 22.18 -6.98
C ALA A 484 15.04 23.63 -6.79
N GLU A 485 15.59 24.34 -5.81
CA GLU A 485 15.31 25.76 -5.57
C GLU A 485 15.79 26.66 -6.69
N ASN A 486 16.96 26.34 -7.27
CA ASN A 486 17.54 27.11 -8.38
C ASN A 486 16.93 26.74 -9.76
N ASN A 487 16.06 25.73 -9.83
CA ASN A 487 15.46 25.24 -11.08
C ASN A 487 13.96 24.91 -10.89
N PRO A 488 13.09 25.89 -10.64
CA PRO A 488 11.68 25.69 -10.30
C PRO A 488 10.85 25.04 -11.43
N ASP A 489 11.37 25.07 -12.66
CA ASP A 489 10.67 24.58 -13.86
C ASP A 489 11.01 23.11 -14.22
N ILE A 490 11.66 22.35 -13.35
CA ILE A 490 11.94 20.92 -13.62
C ILE A 490 10.62 20.18 -13.88
N SER A 491 10.48 19.59 -15.08
CA SER A 491 9.32 18.78 -15.44
C SER A 491 9.73 17.41 -15.97
N PHE A 492 8.87 16.41 -15.76
CA PHE A 492 9.11 15.04 -16.19
C PHE A 492 9.13 14.90 -17.72
N ASP A 493 8.30 15.68 -18.41
CA ASP A 493 8.08 15.57 -19.85
C ASP A 493 9.08 16.34 -20.71
N ASN A 494 9.96 17.12 -20.10
CA ASN A 494 10.88 17.96 -20.84
C ASN A 494 12.32 17.40 -20.81
N ASN A 495 12.60 16.47 -21.70
CA ASN A 495 13.91 15.83 -21.80
C ASN A 495 15.07 16.81 -22.03
N ILE A 496 14.81 17.95 -22.67
CA ILE A 496 15.85 18.97 -22.95
C ILE A 496 16.14 19.79 -21.69
N LYS A 497 15.11 20.25 -21.00
CA LYS A 497 15.28 20.94 -19.70
C LYS A 497 15.94 20.05 -18.68
N LEU A 498 15.46 18.80 -18.56
CA LEU A 498 16.06 17.82 -17.69
C LEU A 498 17.54 17.55 -18.00
N TYR A 499 17.94 17.65 -19.27
CA TYR A 499 19.34 17.54 -19.70
C TYR A 499 20.17 18.75 -19.26
N ILE A 500 19.61 19.96 -19.30
CA ILE A 500 20.26 21.18 -18.82
C ILE A 500 20.48 21.14 -17.31
N GLU A 501 19.48 20.67 -16.57
CA GLU A 501 19.52 20.56 -15.10
C GLU A 501 20.46 19.44 -14.63
N LYS A 502 20.52 18.32 -15.36
CA LYS A 502 21.58 17.32 -15.21
C LYS A 502 22.96 17.94 -15.30
N THR A 503 23.10 18.89 -16.21
CA THR A 503 24.35 19.59 -16.45
C THR A 503 24.65 20.54 -15.31
N LEU A 504 23.68 21.25 -14.77
CA LEU A 504 23.81 22.15 -13.62
C LEU A 504 24.22 21.41 -12.33
N TYR A 505 23.61 20.28 -12.05
CA TYR A 505 24.04 19.43 -10.92
C TYR A 505 25.52 19.07 -11.01
N LEU A 506 25.97 18.74 -12.21
CA LEU A 506 27.38 18.40 -12.46
C LEU A 506 28.31 19.60 -12.41
N VAL A 507 27.81 20.79 -12.72
CA VAL A 507 28.59 22.04 -12.62
C VAL A 507 28.92 22.36 -11.17
N VAL A 508 27.97 22.24 -10.30
CA VAL A 508 28.14 22.46 -8.84
C VAL A 508 29.17 21.49 -8.27
N HIS A 509 29.12 20.21 -8.73
CA HIS A 509 30.02 19.17 -8.21
C HIS A 509 31.26 18.93 -9.07
N ASN A 510 31.30 19.45 -10.31
CA ASN A 510 32.46 19.32 -11.18
C ASN A 510 32.52 20.35 -12.33
N PRO A 511 32.88 21.58 -12.04
CA PRO A 511 32.92 22.67 -13.04
C PRO A 511 33.83 22.40 -14.26
N LYS A 512 34.87 21.56 -14.11
CA LYS A 512 35.75 21.18 -15.23
C LYS A 512 35.10 20.24 -16.26
N PHE A 513 33.97 19.62 -15.90
CA PHE A 513 33.22 18.76 -16.83
C PHE A 513 32.42 19.56 -17.86
N LEU A 514 31.79 20.65 -17.43
CA LEU A 514 31.00 21.52 -18.33
C LEU A 514 31.87 22.12 -19.43
N LEU A 515 33.01 22.67 -19.05
CA LEU A 515 33.95 23.26 -19.99
C LEU A 515 34.38 22.27 -21.09
N ARG A 516 34.61 20.99 -20.75
CA ARG A 516 34.98 19.97 -21.73
C ARG A 516 33.82 19.54 -22.65
N LYS A 517 32.57 19.64 -22.20
CA LYS A 517 31.38 19.29 -22.99
C LYS A 517 31.00 20.43 -23.96
N LEU A 518 31.18 21.67 -23.52
CA LEU A 518 30.98 22.85 -24.37
C LEU A 518 32.07 22.99 -25.45
N MET A 519 33.28 22.51 -25.17
CA MET A 519 34.39 22.52 -26.13
C MET A 519 34.41 21.35 -27.13
N ARG A 520 33.46 20.38 -27.01
CA ARG A 520 33.29 19.25 -27.94
C ARG A 520 32.12 19.42 -28.91
N LYS A 521 31.46 20.56 -28.89
CA LYS A 521 30.59 21.06 -29.95
C LYS A 521 31.30 22.15 -30.72
#